data_5a841edcf7fd0366fcac994694e24f08
#
_entry.id   5a841edcf7fd0366fcac994694e24f08
#
_cell.length_a   1.000
_cell.length_b   1.000
_cell.length_c   1.000
_cell.angle_alpha   90.00
_cell.angle_beta   90.00
_cell.angle_gamma   90.00
#
_symmetry.space_group_name_H-M   'P 1'
#
loop_
_entity.id
_entity.type
_entity.pdbx_description
1 polymer ?
#
loop_
_entity_poly.entity_id
_entity_poly.type
_entity_poly.pdbx_seq_one_letter_code
_entity_poly.pdbx_strand_id
1 'polypeptide(L)' 'MNYKKEIIEMLEKIENTCWLRSIYIFVKTLIEH' A
#
# COMPACT_ATOMS: atom_id res chain seq x y z
N MET A 1 8.33 -9.01 -13.85
CA MET A 1 7.22 -8.15 -13.37
C MET A 1 7.73 -7.19 -12.32
N ASN A 2 7.31 -5.92 -12.41
CA ASN A 2 7.69 -4.92 -11.43
C ASN A 2 6.58 -4.78 -10.38
N TYR A 3 6.68 -5.54 -9.30
CA TYR A 3 5.67 -5.54 -8.25
C TYR A 3 5.51 -4.17 -7.58
N LYS A 4 6.61 -3.45 -7.38
CA LYS A 4 6.56 -2.15 -6.76
C LYS A 4 5.72 -1.17 -7.57
N LYS A 5 5.94 -1.13 -8.86
CA LYS A 5 5.17 -0.28 -9.77
C LYS A 5 3.69 -0.65 -9.76
N GLU A 6 3.41 -1.96 -9.81
CA GLU A 6 2.05 -2.46 -9.80
C GLU A 6 1.32 -2.09 -8.50
N ILE A 7 2.02 -2.18 -7.38
CA ILE A 7 1.45 -1.81 -6.08
C ILE A 7 1.11 -0.32 -6.06
N ILE A 8 2.01 0.51 -6.54
CA ILE A 8 1.77 1.96 -6.58
C ILE A 8 0.55 2.29 -7.43
N GLU A 9 0.43 1.66 -8.59
CA GLU A 9 -0.71 1.89 -9.47
C GLU A 9 -2.02 1.46 -8.84
N MET A 10 -2.02 0.34 -8.12
CA MET A 10 -3.20 -0.12 -7.41
C MET A 10 -3.59 0.83 -6.28
N LEU A 11 -2.60 1.32 -5.54
CA LEU A 11 -2.85 2.26 -4.45
C LEU A 11 -3.50 3.55 -4.94
N GLU A 12 -3.08 4.02 -6.11
CA GLU A 12 -3.64 5.25 -6.67
C GLU A 12 -5.12 5.13 -7.00
N LYS A 13 -5.61 3.90 -7.18
CA LYS A 13 -7.02 3.64 -7.48
C LYS A 13 -7.89 3.52 -6.23
N ILE A 14 -7.27 3.42 -5.06
CA ILE A 14 -8.00 3.28 -3.81
C ILE A 14 -8.32 4.66 -3.25
N GLU A 15 -9.60 4.94 -3.07
CA GLU A 15 -10.05 6.22 -2.53
C GLU A 15 -10.48 6.11 -1.07
N ASN A 16 -10.71 4.89 -0.57
CA ASN A 16 -11.18 4.66 0.78
C ASN A 16 -10.02 4.84 1.77
N THR A 17 -10.12 5.86 2.61
CA THR A 17 -9.07 6.22 3.57
C THR A 17 -8.82 5.11 4.61
N CYS A 18 -9.87 4.40 5.02
CA CYS A 18 -9.71 3.29 5.96
C CYS A 18 -8.87 2.17 5.36
N TRP A 19 -9.07 1.89 4.07
CA TRP A 19 -8.29 0.87 3.38
C TRP A 19 -6.83 1.31 3.24
N LEU A 20 -6.61 2.57 2.88
CA LEU A 20 -5.26 3.13 2.76
C LEU A 20 -4.54 3.09 4.09
N ARG A 21 -5.24 3.37 5.18
CA ARG A 21 -4.67 3.30 6.53
C ARG A 21 -4.20 1.88 6.87
N SER A 22 -5.02 0.89 6.55
CA SER A 22 -4.68 -0.52 6.78
C SER A 22 -3.43 -0.91 6.00
N ILE A 23 -3.35 -0.49 4.74
CA ILE A 23 -2.20 -0.77 3.89
C ILE A 23 -0.95 -0.07 4.43
N TYR A 24 -1.11 1.17 4.87
CA TYR A 24 -0.02 1.95 5.47
C TYR A 24 0.57 1.24 6.68
N ILE A 25 -0.29 0.76 7.59
CA ILE A 25 0.16 0.06 8.79
C ILE A 25 0.87 -1.25 8.42
N PHE A 26 0.34 -1.98 7.46
CA PHE A 26 0.93 -3.22 7.00
C PHE A 26 2.34 -3.01 6.44
N VAL A 27 2.49 -2.06 5.54
CA VAL A 27 3.77 -1.76 4.92
C VAL A 27 4.77 -1.23 5.94
N LYS A 28 4.30 -0.35 6.82
CA LYS A 28 5.14 0.22 7.87
C LYS A 28 5.71 -0.89 8.77
N THR A 29 4.86 -1.84 9.15
CA THR A 29 5.28 -2.97 9.97
C THR A 29 6.36 -3.79 9.27
N LEU A 30 6.21 -4.01 7.97
CA LEU A 30 7.20 -4.76 7.19
C LEU A 30 8.55 -4.05 7.17
N ILE A 31 8.53 -2.73 7.02
CA ILE A 31 9.76 -1.93 6.95
C ILE A 31 10.47 -1.85 8.31
N GLU A 32 9.69 -1.72 9.38
CA GLU A 32 10.22 -1.56 10.73
C GLU A 32 10.54 -2.87 11.42
N HIS A 33 10.26 -3.95 10.78
CA HIS A 33 10.48 -5.29 11.32
C HIS A 33 11.96 -5.57 11.56
#